data_44886f3ce2d5fd703d771b20f0b1216e
#
_entry.id   44886f3ce2d5fd703d771b20f0b1216e
#
_cell.length_a   1.000
_cell.length_b   1.000
_cell.length_c   1.000
_cell.angle_alpha   90.00
_cell.angle_beta   90.00
_cell.angle_gamma   90.00
#
_symmetry.space_group_name_H-M   'P 1'
#
loop_
_entity.id
_entity.type
_entity.pdbx_description
1 polymer ?
#
loop_
_entity_poly.entity_id
_entity_poly.type
_entity_poly.pdbx_seq_one_letter_code
_entity_poly.pdbx_strand_id
1 'polypeptide(L)'
;MPWASDRAEFPRPSIAVVNESPDGFFLIRLTRDGTFCGDTWHMTVDDARGQAEFEFDRVGTWHEIPADVGDPREYAVGHAKTE
;
A
#
# COMPACT_ATOMS: atom_id res chain seq x y z
N MET A 1 -2.89 6.91 6.80
CA MET A 1 -3.20 5.75 5.94
C MET A 1 -1.99 4.84 5.90
N PRO A 2 -2.14 3.58 6.22
CA PRO A 2 -1.01 2.66 6.24
C PRO A 2 -0.53 2.28 4.84
N TRP A 3 0.74 1.97 4.73
CA TRP A 3 1.33 1.42 3.52
C TRP A 3 2.43 0.44 3.89
N ALA A 4 2.73 -0.47 2.98
CA ALA A 4 3.82 -1.42 3.13
C ALA A 4 4.36 -1.78 1.75
N SER A 5 5.58 -2.27 1.70
CA SER A 5 6.17 -2.75 0.46
C SER A 5 6.52 -4.24 0.58
N ASP A 6 6.45 -4.92 -0.54
CA ASP A 6 6.94 -6.29 -0.66
C ASP A 6 8.44 -6.21 -0.92
N ARG A 7 9.22 -6.96 -0.16
CA ARG A 7 10.67 -6.92 -0.25
C ARG A 7 11.22 -7.93 -1.26
N ALA A 8 10.35 -8.66 -1.95
CA ALA A 8 10.75 -9.59 -3.00
C ALA A 8 11.19 -8.82 -4.26
N GLU A 9 12.06 -9.43 -5.06
CA GLU A 9 12.70 -8.78 -6.21
C GLU A 9 12.02 -9.10 -7.54
N PHE A 10 10.69 -9.17 -7.59
CA PHE A 10 10.00 -9.51 -8.82
C PHE A 10 9.24 -8.31 -9.38
N PRO A 11 9.06 -8.23 -10.73
CA PRO A 11 8.26 -7.18 -11.35
C PRO A 11 6.77 -7.45 -11.12
N ARG A 12 6.26 -7.04 -9.98
CA ARG A 12 4.87 -7.25 -9.56
C ARG A 12 4.50 -6.16 -8.56
N PRO A 13 3.25 -6.08 -8.14
CA PRO A 13 2.89 -5.14 -7.08
C PRO A 13 3.79 -5.32 -5.87
N SER A 14 4.44 -4.25 -5.46
CA SER A 14 5.37 -4.30 -4.34
C SER A 14 5.10 -3.24 -3.28
N ILE A 15 4.12 -2.37 -3.51
CA ILE A 15 3.71 -1.36 -2.55
C ILE A 15 2.21 -1.47 -2.36
N ALA A 16 1.77 -1.55 -1.10
CA ALA A 16 0.37 -1.54 -0.72
C ALA A 16 0.06 -0.25 0.03
N VAL A 17 -0.98 0.46 -0.40
CA VAL A 17 -1.47 1.65 0.29
C VAL A 17 -2.92 1.40 0.66
N VAL A 18 -3.26 1.60 1.94
CA VAL A 18 -4.65 1.54 2.38
C VAL A 18 -5.18 2.96 2.44
N ASN A 19 -6.08 3.28 1.52
CA ASN A 19 -6.64 4.62 1.38
C ASN A 19 -8.04 4.66 1.97
N GLU A 20 -8.25 5.58 2.92
CA GLU A 20 -9.54 5.73 3.57
C GLU A 20 -10.54 6.42 2.65
N SER A 21 -11.78 5.91 2.64
CA SER A 21 -12.89 6.49 1.92
C SER A 21 -14.08 6.65 2.87
N PRO A 22 -15.14 7.40 2.48
CA PRO A 22 -16.30 7.57 3.36
C PRO A 22 -16.97 6.27 3.78
N ASP A 23 -16.90 5.24 2.95
CA ASP A 23 -17.62 3.98 3.18
C ASP A 23 -16.72 2.83 3.63
N GLY A 24 -15.41 3.01 3.64
CA GLY A 24 -14.48 1.94 3.96
C GLY A 24 -13.06 2.27 3.54
N PHE A 25 -12.34 1.26 3.06
CA PHE A 25 -10.93 1.40 2.75
C PHE A 25 -10.62 0.73 1.42
N PHE A 26 -9.78 1.40 0.60
CA PHE A 26 -9.26 0.79 -0.62
C PHE A 26 -7.84 0.31 -0.38
N LEU A 27 -7.59 -0.94 -0.72
CA LEU A 27 -6.23 -1.46 -0.80
C LEU A 27 -5.74 -1.21 -2.23
N ILE A 28 -4.80 -0.29 -2.36
CA ILE A 28 -4.24 0.09 -3.65
C ILE A 28 -2.88 -0.59 -3.81
N ARG A 29 -2.68 -1.22 -4.95
CA ARG A 29 -1.45 -1.95 -5.25
C ARG A 29 -0.66 -1.19 -6.30
N LEU A 30 0.62 -0.96 -6.04
CA LEU A 30 1.51 -0.24 -6.93
C LEU A 30 2.78 -1.04 -7.16
N THR A 31 3.38 -0.89 -8.34
CA THR A 31 4.74 -1.35 -8.53
C THR A 31 5.70 -0.43 -7.78
N ARG A 32 6.96 -0.82 -7.68
CA ARG A 32 7.96 -0.03 -6.96
C ARG A 32 8.14 1.37 -7.55
N ASP A 33 7.90 1.53 -8.85
CA ASP A 33 7.98 2.83 -9.52
C ASP A 33 6.68 3.61 -9.47
N GLY A 34 5.63 3.07 -8.85
CA GLY A 34 4.37 3.76 -8.66
C GLY A 34 3.28 3.44 -9.69
N THR A 35 3.51 2.47 -10.57
CA THR A 35 2.48 2.07 -11.54
C THR A 35 1.33 1.38 -10.83
N PHE A 36 0.11 1.79 -11.13
CA PHE A 36 -1.09 1.23 -10.54
C PHE A 36 -1.31 -0.22 -11.00
N CYS A 37 -1.53 -1.12 -10.05
CA CYS A 37 -1.74 -2.54 -10.31
C CYS A 37 -3.10 -3.06 -9.84
N GLY A 38 -4.04 -2.18 -9.53
CA GLY A 38 -5.37 -2.56 -9.11
C GLY A 38 -5.65 -2.22 -7.67
N ASP A 39 -6.94 -2.22 -7.33
CA ASP A 39 -7.38 -1.96 -5.96
C ASP A 39 -8.54 -2.88 -5.58
N THR A 40 -8.75 -3.03 -4.28
CA THR A 40 -9.93 -3.73 -3.73
C THR A 40 -10.48 -2.92 -2.57
N TRP A 41 -11.79 -3.05 -2.36
CA TRP A 41 -12.48 -2.35 -1.28
C TRP A 41 -12.61 -3.27 -0.07
N HIS A 42 -12.42 -2.70 1.13
CA HIS A 42 -12.50 -3.43 2.39
C HIS A 42 -13.25 -2.62 3.43
N MET A 43 -13.91 -3.31 4.35
CA MET A 43 -14.71 -2.66 5.39
C MET A 43 -13.86 -2.07 6.50
N THR A 44 -12.68 -2.66 6.76
CA THR A 44 -11.80 -2.22 7.85
C THR A 44 -10.35 -2.14 7.37
N VAL A 45 -9.54 -1.36 8.10
CA VAL A 45 -8.10 -1.28 7.85
C VAL A 45 -7.46 -2.66 8.04
N ASP A 46 -7.86 -3.38 9.09
CA ASP A 46 -7.29 -4.70 9.37
C ASP A 46 -7.58 -5.69 8.25
N ASP A 47 -8.77 -5.64 7.66
CA ASP A 47 -9.12 -6.48 6.53
C ASP A 47 -8.26 -6.16 5.31
N ALA A 48 -8.08 -4.87 5.01
CA ALA A 48 -7.24 -4.43 3.90
C ALA A 48 -5.78 -4.85 4.10
N ARG A 49 -5.25 -4.66 5.31
CA ARG A 49 -3.88 -5.07 5.63
C ARG A 49 -3.71 -6.58 5.53
N GLY A 50 -4.68 -7.34 6.02
CA GLY A 50 -4.66 -8.80 5.95
C GLY A 50 -4.64 -9.29 4.50
N GLN A 51 -5.39 -8.64 3.62
CA GLN A 51 -5.39 -8.98 2.20
C GLN A 51 -4.01 -8.74 1.57
N ALA A 52 -3.38 -7.61 1.89
CA ALA A 52 -2.03 -7.32 1.40
C ALA A 52 -1.02 -8.35 1.91
N GLU A 53 -1.11 -8.71 3.18
CA GLU A 53 -0.23 -9.70 3.80
C GLU A 53 -0.41 -11.09 3.19
N PHE A 54 -1.62 -11.39 2.74
CA PHE A 54 -1.91 -12.65 2.05
C PHE A 54 -1.32 -12.67 0.63
N GLU A 55 -1.40 -11.55 -0.10
CA GLU A 55 -0.97 -11.47 -1.50
C GLU A 55 0.53 -11.29 -1.65
N PHE A 56 1.16 -10.53 -0.76
CA PHE A 56 2.59 -10.20 -0.85
C PHE A 56 3.39 -11.28 -0.13
N ASP A 57 4.49 -11.71 -0.74
CA ASP A 57 5.35 -12.72 -0.14
C ASP A 57 6.03 -12.24 1.13
N ARG A 58 6.44 -10.98 1.16
CA ARG A 58 7.18 -10.40 2.28
C ARG A 58 6.73 -8.98 2.53
N VAL A 59 5.65 -8.83 3.25
CA VAL A 59 5.22 -7.50 3.65
C VAL A 59 6.19 -6.98 4.70
N GLY A 60 6.73 -5.80 4.47
CA GLY A 60 7.58 -5.13 5.45
C GLY A 60 6.75 -4.49 6.56
N THR A 61 7.38 -3.58 7.30
CA THR A 61 6.69 -2.83 8.34
C THR A 61 5.63 -1.92 7.73
N TRP A 62 4.45 -1.88 8.33
CA TRP A 62 3.43 -0.92 7.96
C TRP A 62 3.81 0.46 8.51
N HIS A 63 3.73 1.46 7.65
CA HIS A 63 4.06 2.84 7.99
C HIS A 63 2.80 3.70 7.91
N GLU A 64 2.77 4.76 8.68
CA GLU A 64 1.66 5.70 8.64
C GLU A 64 1.95 6.83 7.65
N ILE A 65 0.96 7.16 6.81
CA ILE A 65 1.06 8.30 5.91
C ILE A 65 0.48 9.51 6.63
N PRO A 66 1.24 10.60 6.76
CA PRO A 66 0.71 11.82 7.39
C PRO A 66 -0.53 12.35 6.66
N ALA A 67 -1.47 12.89 7.42
CA ALA A 67 -2.74 13.36 6.87
C ALA A 67 -2.59 14.57 5.94
N ASP A 68 -1.47 15.28 6.04
CA ASP A 68 -1.23 16.51 5.28
C ASP A 68 -0.47 16.31 3.96
N VAL A 69 -0.17 15.05 3.59
CA VAL A 69 0.48 14.81 2.29
C VAL A 69 -0.54 14.99 1.18
N GLY A 70 -0.07 15.51 0.03
CA GLY A 70 -0.94 15.75 -1.12
C GLY A 70 -1.37 14.48 -1.82
N ASP A 71 -0.43 13.53 -2.03
CA ASP A 71 -0.71 12.27 -2.71
C ASP A 71 -0.12 11.12 -1.90
N PRO A 72 -0.96 10.31 -1.25
CA PRO A 72 -0.49 9.16 -0.45
C PRO A 72 0.34 8.16 -1.25
N ARG A 73 0.01 7.98 -2.54
CA ARG A 73 0.73 7.03 -3.38
C ARG A 73 2.16 7.50 -3.67
N GLU A 74 2.32 8.79 -3.98
CA GLU A 74 3.65 9.36 -4.18
C GLU A 74 4.49 9.30 -2.90
N TYR A 75 3.86 9.54 -1.76
CA TYR A 75 4.52 9.43 -0.48
C TYR A 75 5.07 8.01 -0.27
N ALA A 76 4.23 6.99 -0.51
CA ALA A 76 4.62 5.59 -0.31
C ALA A 76 5.75 5.19 -1.27
N VAL A 77 5.66 5.59 -2.54
CA VAL A 77 6.68 5.29 -3.54
C VAL A 77 8.02 5.93 -3.16
N GLY A 78 8.00 7.19 -2.74
CA GLY A 78 9.20 7.90 -2.32
C GLY A 78 9.88 7.24 -1.15
N HIS A 79 9.11 6.80 -0.16
CA HIS A 79 9.66 6.11 1.02
C HIS A 79 10.15 4.71 0.69
N ALA A 80 9.46 3.99 -0.18
CA ALA A 80 9.88 2.64 -0.58
C ALA A 80 11.26 2.66 -1.26
N LYS A 81 11.58 3.74 -1.98
CA LYS A 81 12.87 3.87 -2.66
C LYS A 81 14.04 4.03 -1.69
N THR A 82 13.77 4.43 -0.46
CA THR A 82 14.82 4.64 0.55
C THR A 82 14.98 3.45 1.50
N GLU A 83 14.16 2.44 1.36
CA GLU A 83 14.29 1.21 2.15
C GLU A 83 15.50 0.36 1.68
#